data_88b452363b9edd5143e6cea3206284ef
#
_entry.id   88b452363b9edd5143e6cea3206284ef
#
_cell.length_a   1.000
_cell.length_b   1.000
_cell.length_c   1.000
_cell.angle_alpha   90.00
_cell.angle_beta   90.00
_cell.angle_gamma   90.00
#
_symmetry.space_group_name_H-M   'P 1'
#
loop_
_entity.id
_entity.type
_entity.pdbx_description
1 polymer ?
#
loop_
_entity_poly.entity_id
_entity_poly.type
_entity_poly.pdbx_seq_one_letter_code
_entity_poly.pdbx_strand_id
1 'polypeptide(L)'
;MKHNFKFFIKEGAGNMFSHGFMSFAAVGVTVACLLIMGTFTLVAYNANENLADLQQENAVLAFVDDSLTEREAKALQTKLEKVDNVADCTFMSRDEAKENYIEKYDGDELYGDLPADVFRHRYVIHVTDPDRIMETKTAVEQVPGIAKARADEAVAEGFTTARNVAGIISIALIAILLLVSVFIISNTIKLTTFDRRDEIAIMKMVGATNGFIRWPFVYEGILLGLFSAVIAFGLQWLLYAAVAQGIGDSDTLQILTVVPFLKIWEPVALVFLGVGILVGVGGSLTAIRKFLHV
;
A
#
# COMPACT_ATOMS: atom_id res chain seq x y z
N MET A 1 -7.75 8.14 40.31
CA MET A 1 -7.18 8.15 38.94
C MET A 1 -8.03 8.89 37.89
N LYS A 2 -9.38 8.87 37.93
CA LYS A 2 -10.22 9.54 36.90
C LYS A 2 -10.15 11.08 36.88
N HIS A 3 -9.77 11.72 37.98
CA HIS A 3 -9.68 13.20 38.07
C HIS A 3 -8.43 13.77 37.40
N ASN A 4 -7.36 13.01 37.29
CA ASN A 4 -6.09 13.51 36.72
C ASN A 4 -6.10 13.54 35.18
N PHE A 5 -6.87 12.66 34.51
CA PHE A 5 -6.92 12.58 33.06
C PHE A 5 -7.45 13.88 32.41
N LYS A 6 -8.58 14.39 32.92
CA LYS A 6 -9.18 15.64 32.41
C LYS A 6 -8.26 16.87 32.65
N PHE A 7 -7.55 16.85 33.76
CA PHE A 7 -6.56 17.89 34.08
C PHE A 7 -5.40 17.87 33.05
N PHE A 8 -4.81 16.72 32.79
CA PHE A 8 -3.68 16.59 31.86
C PHE A 8 -4.05 16.93 30.40
N ILE A 9 -5.25 16.57 29.93
CA ILE A 9 -5.72 16.99 28.61
C ILE A 9 -5.90 18.50 28.54
N LYS A 10 -6.51 19.13 29.57
CA LYS A 10 -6.70 20.55 29.59
C LYS A 10 -5.38 21.30 29.61
N GLU A 11 -4.42 20.83 30.42
CA GLU A 11 -3.07 21.38 30.50
C GLU A 11 -2.31 21.23 29.18
N GLY A 12 -2.33 20.04 28.56
CA GLY A 12 -1.71 19.80 27.26
C GLY A 12 -2.29 20.65 26.15
N ALA A 13 -3.63 20.80 26.11
CA ALA A 13 -4.29 21.72 25.18
C ALA A 13 -3.92 23.19 25.44
N GLY A 14 -3.87 23.62 26.71
CA GLY A 14 -3.45 24.95 27.08
C GLY A 14 -2.03 25.26 26.58
N ASN A 15 -1.10 24.30 26.74
CA ASN A 15 0.29 24.47 26.31
C ASN A 15 0.37 24.61 24.77
N MET A 16 -0.37 23.81 24.04
CA MET A 16 -0.41 23.85 22.57
C MET A 16 -0.82 25.27 22.06
N PHE A 17 -1.78 25.91 22.72
CA PHE A 17 -2.24 27.26 22.35
C PHE A 17 -1.36 28.36 22.87
N SER A 18 -0.73 28.22 24.06
CA SER A 18 0.16 29.23 24.66
C SER A 18 1.44 29.45 23.82
N HIS A 19 1.94 28.37 23.17
CA HIS A 19 3.07 28.43 22.26
C HIS A 19 2.61 28.24 20.77
N GLY A 20 1.52 28.91 20.42
CA GLY A 20 0.76 28.67 19.16
C GLY A 20 1.60 28.64 17.89
N PHE A 21 2.61 29.52 17.75
CA PHE A 21 3.45 29.54 16.54
C PHE A 21 4.33 28.31 16.41
N MET A 22 4.94 27.84 17.50
CA MET A 22 5.77 26.61 17.47
C MET A 22 4.93 25.36 17.27
N SER A 23 3.78 25.29 17.95
CA SER A 23 2.82 24.20 17.78
C SER A 23 2.26 24.15 16.35
N PHE A 24 1.92 25.31 15.77
CA PHE A 24 1.46 25.42 14.40
C PHE A 24 2.52 24.94 13.39
N ALA A 25 3.77 25.35 13.56
CA ALA A 25 4.87 24.89 12.72
C ALA A 25 5.07 23.37 12.83
N ALA A 26 5.03 22.81 14.05
CA ALA A 26 5.14 21.36 14.26
C ALA A 26 4.00 20.59 13.62
N VAL A 27 2.75 21.06 13.77
CA VAL A 27 1.57 20.48 13.12
C VAL A 27 1.74 20.55 11.60
N GLY A 28 2.11 21.70 11.04
CA GLY A 28 2.27 21.89 9.59
C GLY A 28 3.27 20.93 8.98
N VAL A 29 4.46 20.79 9.60
CA VAL A 29 5.48 19.84 9.09
C VAL A 29 5.03 18.38 9.28
N THR A 30 4.40 18.06 10.41
CA THR A 30 3.87 16.70 10.64
C THR A 30 2.77 16.36 9.64
N VAL A 31 1.88 17.31 9.32
CA VAL A 31 0.85 17.17 8.26
C VAL A 31 1.52 16.89 6.92
N ALA A 32 2.54 17.66 6.54
CA ALA A 32 3.26 17.45 5.28
C ALA A 32 3.92 16.07 5.23
N CYS A 33 4.56 15.62 6.31
CA CYS A 33 5.14 14.28 6.39
C CYS A 33 4.09 13.17 6.26
N LEU A 34 2.95 13.31 6.94
CA LEU A 34 1.83 12.35 6.87
C LEU A 34 1.21 12.32 5.47
N LEU A 35 1.03 13.48 4.82
CA LEU A 35 0.53 13.57 3.45
C LEU A 35 1.46 12.87 2.46
N ILE A 36 2.75 13.14 2.52
CA ILE A 36 3.73 12.49 1.64
C ILE A 36 3.70 10.98 1.85
N MET A 37 3.74 10.53 3.11
CA MET A 37 3.67 9.11 3.47
C MET A 37 2.38 8.46 2.98
N GLY A 38 1.22 9.12 3.21
CA GLY A 38 -0.09 8.65 2.75
C GLY A 38 -0.17 8.56 1.23
N THR A 39 0.33 9.58 0.52
CA THR A 39 0.36 9.60 -0.94
C THR A 39 1.19 8.45 -1.50
N PHE A 40 2.41 8.24 -1.00
CA PHE A 40 3.25 7.11 -1.45
C PHE A 40 2.61 5.76 -1.15
N THR A 41 2.00 5.60 0.02
CA THR A 41 1.29 4.36 0.39
C THR A 41 0.10 4.10 -0.53
N LEU A 42 -0.71 5.12 -0.83
CA LEU A 42 -1.86 4.99 -1.72
C LEU A 42 -1.46 4.76 -3.18
N VAL A 43 -0.40 5.40 -3.65
CA VAL A 43 0.16 5.15 -4.99
C VAL A 43 0.66 3.71 -5.08
N ALA A 44 1.41 3.23 -4.09
CA ALA A 44 1.89 1.86 -4.06
C ALA A 44 0.73 0.85 -3.99
N TYR A 45 -0.32 1.15 -3.23
CA TYR A 45 -1.52 0.32 -3.14
C TYR A 45 -2.24 0.24 -4.50
N ASN A 46 -2.53 1.38 -5.14
CA ASN A 46 -3.18 1.39 -6.46
C ASN A 46 -2.31 0.75 -7.54
N ALA A 47 -0.99 0.98 -7.50
CA ALA A 47 -0.08 0.32 -8.43
C ALA A 47 -0.12 -1.20 -8.26
N ASN A 48 -0.17 -1.70 -7.03
CA ASN A 48 -0.26 -3.14 -6.76
C ASN A 48 -1.58 -3.73 -7.27
N GLU A 49 -2.73 -3.05 -7.08
CA GLU A 49 -4.03 -3.47 -7.61
C GLU A 49 -4.02 -3.50 -9.15
N ASN A 50 -3.56 -2.43 -9.81
CA ASN A 50 -3.46 -2.39 -11.27
C ASN A 50 -2.50 -3.44 -11.82
N LEU A 51 -1.39 -3.72 -11.12
CA LEU A 51 -0.46 -4.78 -11.49
C LEU A 51 -1.09 -6.16 -11.32
N ALA A 52 -1.89 -6.37 -10.28
CA ALA A 52 -2.63 -7.62 -10.07
C ALA A 52 -3.64 -7.87 -11.19
N ASP A 53 -4.38 -6.84 -11.62
CA ASP A 53 -5.31 -6.93 -12.74
C ASP A 53 -4.58 -7.28 -14.06
N LEU A 54 -3.45 -6.60 -14.35
CA LEU A 54 -2.62 -6.91 -15.52
C LEU A 54 -1.96 -8.30 -15.46
N GLN A 55 -1.63 -8.78 -14.25
CA GLN A 55 -1.10 -10.13 -14.06
C GLN A 55 -2.16 -11.21 -14.20
N GLN A 56 -3.44 -10.91 -13.93
CA GLN A 56 -4.55 -11.83 -14.23
C GLN A 56 -4.74 -12.03 -15.73
N GLU A 57 -4.41 -11.05 -16.57
CA GLU A 57 -4.35 -11.21 -18.03
C GLU A 57 -3.16 -12.08 -18.49
N ASN A 58 -2.10 -12.19 -17.68
CA ASN A 58 -0.95 -13.07 -17.94
C ASN A 58 -1.27 -14.50 -17.49
N ALA A 59 -1.97 -15.22 -18.36
CA ALA A 59 -2.30 -16.61 -18.16
C ALA A 59 -1.13 -17.53 -18.51
N VAL A 60 -1.05 -18.68 -17.84
CA VAL A 60 -0.24 -19.80 -18.31
C VAL A 60 -0.95 -20.45 -19.49
N LEU A 61 -0.35 -20.37 -20.67
CA LEU A 61 -0.85 -21.05 -21.87
C LEU A 61 -0.33 -22.49 -21.90
N ALA A 62 -1.20 -23.46 -21.65
CA ALA A 62 -0.87 -24.87 -21.72
C ALA A 62 -1.31 -25.46 -23.05
N PHE A 63 -0.36 -25.81 -23.90
CA PHE A 63 -0.60 -26.42 -25.21
C PHE A 63 -0.83 -27.92 -25.05
N VAL A 64 -1.94 -28.39 -25.56
CA VAL A 64 -2.31 -29.81 -25.55
C VAL A 64 -1.51 -30.56 -26.59
N ASP A 65 -1.20 -31.84 -26.33
CA ASP A 65 -0.52 -32.72 -27.27
C ASP A 65 -1.39 -32.94 -28.50
N ASP A 66 -0.79 -32.87 -29.70
CA ASP A 66 -1.49 -33.01 -30.98
C ASP A 66 -2.05 -34.41 -31.20
N SER A 67 -1.59 -35.40 -30.44
CA SER A 67 -2.10 -36.78 -30.50
C SER A 67 -3.49 -36.96 -29.89
N LEU A 68 -3.95 -35.97 -29.08
CA LEU A 68 -5.24 -36.01 -28.40
C LEU A 68 -6.36 -35.43 -29.29
N THR A 69 -7.50 -36.07 -29.25
CA THR A 69 -8.73 -35.55 -29.86
C THR A 69 -9.25 -34.39 -29.00
N GLU A 70 -10.07 -33.52 -29.60
CA GLU A 70 -10.68 -32.38 -28.89
C GLU A 70 -11.46 -32.81 -27.63
N ARG A 71 -12.11 -33.98 -27.69
CA ARG A 71 -12.84 -34.54 -26.55
C ARG A 71 -11.91 -34.95 -25.40
N GLU A 72 -10.79 -35.55 -25.74
CA GLU A 72 -9.75 -35.93 -24.76
C GLU A 72 -9.04 -34.68 -24.21
N ALA A 73 -8.79 -33.72 -25.08
CA ALA A 73 -8.24 -32.44 -24.69
C ALA A 73 -9.14 -31.75 -23.66
N LYS A 74 -10.46 -31.65 -23.87
CA LYS A 74 -11.42 -31.09 -22.92
C LYS A 74 -11.48 -31.85 -21.59
N ALA A 75 -11.20 -33.15 -21.58
CA ALA A 75 -11.18 -33.94 -20.35
C ALA A 75 -9.98 -33.62 -19.42
N LEU A 76 -8.96 -32.91 -19.91
CA LEU A 76 -7.82 -32.48 -19.10
C LEU A 76 -8.18 -31.37 -18.13
N GLN A 77 -9.26 -30.62 -18.36
CA GLN A 77 -9.68 -29.50 -17.51
C GLN A 77 -9.73 -29.90 -16.04
N THR A 78 -10.38 -31.02 -15.70
CA THR A 78 -10.49 -31.47 -14.29
C THR A 78 -9.14 -31.81 -13.64
N LYS A 79 -8.12 -32.13 -14.45
CA LYS A 79 -6.76 -32.40 -13.94
C LYS A 79 -6.01 -31.10 -13.73
N LEU A 80 -6.16 -30.13 -14.64
CA LEU A 80 -5.53 -28.82 -14.56
C LEU A 80 -6.09 -27.97 -13.42
N GLU A 81 -7.39 -28.01 -13.17
CA GLU A 81 -8.05 -27.34 -12.04
C GLU A 81 -7.57 -27.85 -10.66
N LYS A 82 -7.00 -29.06 -10.61
CA LYS A 82 -6.44 -29.63 -9.37
C LYS A 82 -4.98 -29.27 -9.12
N VAL A 83 -4.33 -28.61 -10.07
CA VAL A 83 -2.96 -28.15 -9.90
C VAL A 83 -2.95 -27.00 -8.89
N ASP A 84 -2.02 -27.04 -7.96
CA ASP A 84 -1.87 -25.99 -6.95
C ASP A 84 -1.68 -24.63 -7.61
N ASN A 85 -2.29 -23.60 -7.01
CA ASN A 85 -2.27 -22.20 -7.50
C ASN A 85 -3.06 -21.93 -8.80
N VAL A 86 -3.82 -22.89 -9.35
CA VAL A 86 -4.74 -22.64 -10.46
C VAL A 86 -6.04 -22.04 -9.92
N ALA A 87 -6.41 -20.85 -10.41
CA ALA A 87 -7.66 -20.16 -10.05
C ALA A 87 -8.79 -20.51 -11.01
N ASP A 88 -8.50 -20.48 -12.30
CA ASP A 88 -9.42 -20.79 -13.40
C ASP A 88 -8.67 -21.41 -14.57
N CYS A 89 -9.38 -22.23 -15.35
CA CYS A 89 -8.83 -22.96 -16.47
C CYS A 89 -9.85 -23.03 -17.61
N THR A 90 -9.61 -22.27 -18.67
CA THR A 90 -10.50 -22.20 -19.84
C THR A 90 -9.88 -22.91 -21.03
N PHE A 91 -10.63 -23.84 -21.60
CA PHE A 91 -10.24 -24.54 -22.85
C PHE A 91 -10.47 -23.63 -24.05
N MET A 92 -9.49 -23.58 -24.96
CA MET A 92 -9.54 -22.85 -26.22
C MET A 92 -9.23 -23.82 -27.37
N SER A 93 -10.15 -23.90 -28.31
CA SER A 93 -9.98 -24.75 -29.51
C SER A 93 -8.94 -24.16 -30.46
N ARG A 94 -8.51 -24.93 -31.48
CA ARG A 94 -7.59 -24.44 -32.52
C ARG A 94 -8.18 -23.27 -33.30
N ASP A 95 -9.48 -23.35 -33.59
CA ASP A 95 -10.19 -22.32 -34.35
C ASP A 95 -10.34 -21.02 -33.55
N GLU A 96 -10.76 -21.10 -32.28
CA GLU A 96 -10.80 -19.99 -31.40
C GLU A 96 -9.41 -19.36 -31.15
N ALA A 97 -8.38 -20.22 -31.09
CA ALA A 97 -6.99 -19.76 -30.95
C ALA A 97 -6.51 -18.96 -32.17
N LYS A 98 -6.97 -19.36 -33.38
CA LYS A 98 -6.71 -18.66 -34.63
C LYS A 98 -7.45 -17.31 -34.66
N GLU A 99 -8.75 -17.29 -34.32
CA GLU A 99 -9.55 -16.07 -34.28
C GLU A 99 -8.95 -15.04 -33.34
N ASN A 100 -8.66 -15.43 -32.11
CA ASN A 100 -8.02 -14.55 -31.11
C ASN A 100 -6.64 -14.04 -31.57
N TYR A 101 -5.88 -14.85 -32.31
CA TYR A 101 -4.60 -14.43 -32.85
C TYR A 101 -4.76 -13.35 -33.92
N ILE A 102 -5.71 -13.54 -34.86
CA ILE A 102 -6.02 -12.57 -35.91
C ILE A 102 -6.54 -11.25 -35.32
N GLU A 103 -7.44 -11.32 -34.33
CA GLU A 103 -7.99 -10.15 -33.66
C GLU A 103 -6.90 -9.35 -32.93
N LYS A 104 -5.96 -10.02 -32.27
CA LYS A 104 -4.87 -9.38 -31.54
C LYS A 104 -3.88 -8.63 -32.45
N TYR A 105 -3.74 -9.03 -33.70
CA TYR A 105 -2.83 -8.42 -34.68
C TYR A 105 -3.55 -7.60 -35.76
N ASP A 106 -4.71 -7.04 -35.41
CA ASP A 106 -5.46 -6.01 -36.17
C ASP A 106 -5.83 -6.42 -37.61
N GLY A 107 -6.08 -7.73 -37.81
CA GLY A 107 -6.57 -8.24 -39.08
C GLY A 107 -5.57 -8.17 -40.25
N ASP A 108 -4.27 -8.10 -39.97
CA ASP A 108 -3.25 -8.08 -41.01
C ASP A 108 -3.43 -9.30 -41.93
N GLU A 109 -3.68 -9.06 -43.24
CA GLU A 109 -3.94 -10.09 -44.25
C GLU A 109 -2.89 -11.21 -44.28
N LEU A 110 -1.68 -10.91 -43.78
CA LEU A 110 -0.57 -11.85 -43.69
C LEU A 110 -0.85 -13.01 -42.72
N TYR A 111 -1.71 -12.83 -41.72
CA TYR A 111 -2.03 -13.85 -40.72
C TYR A 111 -3.38 -14.52 -40.97
N GLY A 112 -4.24 -13.95 -41.83
CA GLY A 112 -5.56 -14.51 -42.17
C GLY A 112 -5.49 -15.85 -42.89
N ASP A 113 -4.46 -16.04 -43.71
CA ASP A 113 -4.26 -17.25 -44.53
C ASP A 113 -3.56 -18.39 -43.77
N LEU A 114 -3.23 -18.26 -42.50
CA LEU A 114 -2.62 -19.35 -41.73
C LEU A 114 -3.62 -20.50 -41.56
N PRO A 115 -3.23 -21.73 -41.93
CA PRO A 115 -4.08 -22.89 -41.75
C PRO A 115 -4.29 -23.18 -40.26
N ALA A 116 -5.48 -23.60 -39.84
CA ALA A 116 -5.80 -23.89 -38.44
C ALA A 116 -4.88 -24.94 -37.80
N ASP A 117 -4.24 -25.78 -38.62
CA ASP A 117 -3.31 -26.84 -38.19
C ASP A 117 -2.02 -26.30 -37.56
N VAL A 118 -1.71 -25.01 -37.78
CA VAL A 118 -0.57 -24.35 -37.12
C VAL A 118 -0.87 -24.05 -35.65
N PHE A 119 -2.16 -23.93 -35.31
CA PHE A 119 -2.60 -23.67 -33.96
C PHE A 119 -2.91 -25.00 -33.24
N ARG A 120 -2.56 -25.06 -31.93
CA ARG A 120 -2.86 -26.20 -31.08
C ARG A 120 -4.04 -25.89 -30.17
N HIS A 121 -4.77 -26.94 -29.79
CA HIS A 121 -5.65 -26.81 -28.61
C HIS A 121 -4.84 -26.34 -27.42
N ARG A 122 -5.37 -25.42 -26.67
CA ARG A 122 -4.67 -24.86 -25.50
C ARG A 122 -5.62 -24.57 -24.36
N TYR A 123 -5.07 -24.52 -23.19
CA TYR A 123 -5.73 -23.99 -22.02
C TYR A 123 -5.15 -22.63 -21.66
N VAL A 124 -6.03 -21.69 -21.33
CA VAL A 124 -5.70 -20.43 -20.69
C VAL A 124 -5.93 -20.63 -19.20
N ILE A 125 -4.86 -20.60 -18.42
CA ILE A 125 -4.87 -20.91 -16.99
C ILE A 125 -4.53 -19.64 -16.24
N HIS A 126 -5.47 -19.13 -15.44
CA HIS A 126 -5.23 -18.02 -14.53
C HIS A 126 -4.76 -18.57 -13.19
N VAL A 127 -3.79 -17.88 -12.58
CA VAL A 127 -3.22 -18.27 -11.29
C VAL A 127 -3.78 -17.45 -10.15
N THR A 128 -3.89 -18.04 -8.97
CA THR A 128 -4.36 -17.34 -7.75
C THR A 128 -3.27 -16.40 -7.23
N ASP A 129 -2.01 -16.86 -7.24
CA ASP A 129 -0.84 -16.10 -6.82
C ASP A 129 0.12 -15.93 -8.00
N PRO A 130 0.21 -14.73 -8.59
CA PRO A 130 1.08 -14.44 -9.72
C PRO A 130 2.57 -14.64 -9.42
N ASP A 131 3.01 -14.46 -8.16
CA ASP A 131 4.42 -14.64 -7.78
C ASP A 131 4.88 -16.11 -7.94
N ARG A 132 3.91 -17.07 -8.00
CA ARG A 132 4.16 -18.49 -8.17
C ARG A 132 3.85 -19.00 -9.58
N ILE A 133 3.73 -18.11 -10.58
CA ILE A 133 3.34 -18.47 -11.95
C ILE A 133 4.32 -19.47 -12.59
N MET A 134 5.61 -19.38 -12.29
CA MET A 134 6.64 -20.28 -12.82
C MET A 134 6.59 -21.68 -12.21
N GLU A 135 6.24 -21.77 -10.91
CA GLU A 135 6.00 -23.06 -10.25
C GLU A 135 4.75 -23.70 -10.85
N THR A 136 3.68 -22.93 -11.05
CA THR A 136 2.43 -23.39 -11.66
C THR A 136 2.64 -23.84 -13.10
N LYS A 137 3.40 -23.08 -13.91
CA LYS A 137 3.80 -23.49 -15.27
C LYS A 137 4.47 -24.87 -15.27
N THR A 138 5.45 -25.06 -14.37
CA THR A 138 6.19 -26.32 -14.27
C THR A 138 5.29 -27.49 -13.85
N ALA A 139 4.36 -27.24 -12.91
CA ALA A 139 3.39 -28.25 -12.47
C ALA A 139 2.38 -28.61 -13.58
N VAL A 140 1.93 -27.62 -14.35
CA VAL A 140 1.04 -27.81 -15.50
C VAL A 140 1.72 -28.59 -16.60
N GLU A 141 3.00 -28.36 -16.88
CA GLU A 141 3.78 -29.12 -17.88
C GLU A 141 3.93 -30.60 -17.52
N GLN A 142 3.83 -30.95 -16.24
CA GLN A 142 3.88 -32.37 -15.80
C GLN A 142 2.55 -33.09 -15.93
N VAL A 143 1.46 -32.39 -16.28
CA VAL A 143 0.14 -33.04 -16.47
C VAL A 143 0.16 -33.87 -17.76
N PRO A 144 -0.10 -35.17 -17.68
CA PRO A 144 -0.13 -36.03 -18.88
C PRO A 144 -1.18 -35.55 -19.90
N GLY A 145 -0.73 -35.27 -21.13
CA GLY A 145 -1.56 -34.72 -22.21
C GLY A 145 -1.26 -33.25 -22.51
N ILE A 146 -0.42 -32.56 -21.70
CA ILE A 146 0.13 -31.25 -22.02
C ILE A 146 1.49 -31.42 -22.69
N ALA A 147 1.64 -30.86 -23.89
CA ALA A 147 2.90 -30.91 -24.64
C ALA A 147 3.89 -29.88 -24.17
N LYS A 148 3.39 -28.69 -23.81
CA LYS A 148 4.21 -27.56 -23.34
C LYS A 148 3.34 -26.53 -22.60
N ALA A 149 3.86 -25.91 -21.57
CA ALA A 149 3.25 -24.72 -20.98
C ALA A 149 4.14 -23.50 -21.24
N ARG A 150 3.51 -22.34 -21.47
CA ARG A 150 4.18 -21.08 -21.69
C ARG A 150 3.59 -20.04 -20.73
N ALA A 151 4.42 -19.39 -19.98
CA ALA A 151 4.12 -18.19 -19.24
C ALA A 151 5.09 -17.10 -19.69
N ASP A 152 4.67 -15.86 -19.66
CA ASP A 152 5.57 -14.77 -20.03
C ASP A 152 6.45 -14.39 -18.82
N GLU A 153 7.57 -15.14 -18.69
CA GLU A 153 8.51 -15.08 -17.58
C GLU A 153 9.07 -13.67 -17.41
N ALA A 154 9.44 -13.02 -18.52
CA ALA A 154 10.04 -11.69 -18.50
C ALA A 154 9.05 -10.63 -17.97
N VAL A 155 7.78 -10.78 -18.28
CA VAL A 155 6.71 -9.89 -17.79
C VAL A 155 6.46 -10.14 -16.30
N ALA A 156 6.30 -11.40 -15.88
CA ALA A 156 6.06 -11.77 -14.49
C ALA A 156 7.22 -11.34 -13.58
N GLU A 157 8.48 -11.61 -13.96
CA GLU A 157 9.66 -11.18 -13.20
C GLU A 157 9.81 -9.66 -13.16
N GLY A 158 9.52 -8.98 -14.28
CA GLY A 158 9.56 -7.52 -14.38
C GLY A 158 8.57 -6.87 -13.40
N PHE A 159 7.34 -7.36 -13.33
CA PHE A 159 6.32 -6.87 -12.42
C PHE A 159 6.68 -7.13 -10.95
N THR A 160 7.12 -8.33 -10.61
CA THR A 160 7.53 -8.67 -9.23
C THR A 160 8.71 -7.81 -8.80
N THR A 161 9.70 -7.62 -9.66
CA THR A 161 10.87 -6.77 -9.37
C THR A 161 10.45 -5.32 -9.17
N ALA A 162 9.62 -4.77 -10.07
CA ALA A 162 9.13 -3.38 -9.95
C ALA A 162 8.35 -3.17 -8.64
N ARG A 163 7.46 -4.10 -8.27
CA ARG A 163 6.70 -4.09 -7.01
C ARG A 163 7.62 -4.10 -5.80
N ASN A 164 8.61 -4.99 -5.77
CA ASN A 164 9.54 -5.12 -4.65
C ASN A 164 10.41 -3.87 -4.50
N VAL A 165 10.94 -3.33 -5.59
CA VAL A 165 11.75 -2.09 -5.57
C VAL A 165 10.90 -0.91 -5.10
N ALA A 166 9.68 -0.74 -5.61
CA ALA A 166 8.76 0.31 -5.17
C ALA A 166 8.40 0.16 -3.69
N GLY A 167 8.17 -1.07 -3.22
CA GLY A 167 7.91 -1.39 -1.81
C GLY A 167 9.07 -1.00 -0.90
N ILE A 168 10.30 -1.37 -1.25
CA ILE A 168 11.51 -1.03 -0.47
C ILE A 168 11.69 0.48 -0.40
N ILE A 169 11.56 1.19 -1.52
CA ILE A 169 11.65 2.65 -1.56
C ILE A 169 10.58 3.30 -0.68
N SER A 170 9.34 2.82 -0.77
CA SER A 170 8.22 3.33 0.04
C SER A 170 8.48 3.13 1.54
N ILE A 171 8.91 1.96 1.97
CA ILE A 171 9.21 1.66 3.38
C ILE A 171 10.35 2.55 3.88
N ALA A 172 11.43 2.70 3.11
CA ALA A 172 12.56 3.55 3.47
C ALA A 172 12.12 5.02 3.64
N LEU A 173 11.32 5.52 2.72
CA LEU A 173 10.81 6.89 2.74
C LEU A 173 9.87 7.12 3.94
N ILE A 174 8.96 6.17 4.21
CA ILE A 174 8.08 6.19 5.38
C ILE A 174 8.90 6.24 6.68
N ALA A 175 9.93 5.41 6.80
CA ALA A 175 10.80 5.39 7.98
C ALA A 175 11.52 6.74 8.19
N ILE A 176 12.05 7.33 7.14
CA ILE A 176 12.71 8.64 7.19
C ILE A 176 11.72 9.74 7.62
N LEU A 177 10.53 9.80 6.99
CA LEU A 177 9.52 10.79 7.30
C LEU A 177 8.99 10.65 8.74
N LEU A 178 8.85 9.42 9.22
CA LEU A 178 8.46 9.13 10.60
C LEU A 178 9.52 9.63 11.58
N LEU A 179 10.80 9.38 11.33
CA LEU A 179 11.90 9.89 12.14
C LEU A 179 11.93 11.44 12.17
N VAL A 180 11.75 12.08 11.02
CA VAL A 180 11.67 13.53 10.92
C VAL A 180 10.52 14.08 11.74
N SER A 181 9.33 13.48 11.64
CA SER A 181 8.14 13.89 12.40
C SER A 181 8.34 13.76 13.91
N VAL A 182 8.90 12.62 14.37
CA VAL A 182 9.25 12.40 15.79
C VAL A 182 10.27 13.44 16.26
N PHE A 183 11.28 13.74 15.45
CA PHE A 183 12.31 14.74 15.77
C PHE A 183 11.72 16.14 15.91
N ILE A 184 10.81 16.54 15.03
CA ILE A 184 10.16 17.86 15.07
C ILE A 184 9.29 18.00 16.31
N ILE A 185 8.41 17.03 16.59
CA ILE A 185 7.59 17.05 17.81
C ILE A 185 8.48 17.04 19.05
N SER A 186 9.54 16.24 19.06
CA SER A 186 10.50 16.23 20.16
C SER A 186 11.14 17.61 20.41
N ASN A 187 11.53 18.31 19.34
CA ASN A 187 12.11 19.64 19.48
C ASN A 187 11.09 20.67 19.96
N THR A 188 9.85 20.62 19.48
CA THR A 188 8.76 21.49 19.94
C THR A 188 8.50 21.31 21.43
N ILE A 189 8.35 20.07 21.88
CA ILE A 189 8.11 19.76 23.29
C ILE A 189 9.32 20.12 24.17
N LYS A 190 10.55 20.00 23.66
CA LYS A 190 11.74 20.50 24.40
C LYS A 190 11.69 21.97 24.63
N LEU A 191 11.31 22.76 23.64
CA LEU A 191 11.18 24.20 23.77
C LEU A 191 10.10 24.55 24.78
N THR A 192 8.91 23.97 24.68
CA THR A 192 7.82 24.15 25.66
C THR A 192 8.25 23.77 27.08
N THR A 193 8.98 22.66 27.24
CA THR A 193 9.50 22.19 28.51
C THR A 193 10.54 23.18 29.09
N PHE A 194 11.39 23.74 28.22
CA PHE A 194 12.39 24.71 28.62
C PHE A 194 11.76 26.03 29.10
N ASP A 195 10.73 26.53 28.45
CA ASP A 195 10.00 27.73 28.83
C ASP A 195 9.31 27.58 30.20
N ARG A 196 8.92 26.33 30.56
CA ARG A 196 8.28 26.02 31.86
C ARG A 196 9.25 25.44 32.91
N ARG A 197 10.54 25.60 32.74
CA ARG A 197 11.56 25.02 33.63
C ARG A 197 11.40 25.42 35.10
N ASP A 198 11.00 26.69 35.37
CA ASP A 198 10.85 27.22 36.73
C ASP A 198 9.63 26.59 37.41
N GLU A 199 8.52 26.40 36.71
CA GLU A 199 7.34 25.65 37.19
C GLU A 199 7.69 24.18 37.53
N ILE A 200 8.46 23.54 36.66
CA ILE A 200 8.94 22.17 36.86
C ILE A 200 9.84 22.06 38.09
N ALA A 201 10.72 23.08 38.31
CA ALA A 201 11.59 23.13 39.47
C ALA A 201 10.76 23.26 40.77
N ILE A 202 9.75 24.13 40.79
CA ILE A 202 8.82 24.26 41.92
C ILE A 202 8.08 22.95 42.18
N MET A 203 7.54 22.29 41.16
CA MET A 203 6.89 21.00 41.32
C MET A 203 7.80 19.94 41.93
N LYS A 204 9.08 19.90 41.50
CA LYS A 204 10.08 18.98 42.10
C LYS A 204 10.35 19.31 43.55
N MET A 205 10.47 20.60 43.93
CA MET A 205 10.70 21.00 45.30
C MET A 205 9.56 20.64 46.26
N VAL A 206 8.30 20.65 45.79
CA VAL A 206 7.13 20.16 46.57
C VAL A 206 6.91 18.65 46.50
N GLY A 207 7.84 17.90 45.90
CA GLY A 207 7.84 16.45 45.90
C GLY A 207 6.99 15.76 44.78
N ALA A 208 6.67 16.47 43.72
CA ALA A 208 5.97 15.86 42.58
C ALA A 208 6.80 14.75 41.93
N THR A 209 6.14 13.63 41.62
CA THR A 209 6.79 12.51 40.95
C THR A 209 7.14 12.82 39.50
N ASN A 210 8.23 12.25 38.99
CA ASN A 210 8.63 12.43 37.59
C ASN A 210 7.50 12.03 36.60
N GLY A 211 6.67 11.06 36.96
CA GLY A 211 5.50 10.67 36.16
C GLY A 211 4.48 11.80 36.06
N PHE A 212 4.17 12.47 37.18
CA PHE A 212 3.21 13.60 37.21
C PHE A 212 3.68 14.76 36.34
N ILE A 213 4.97 15.04 36.33
CA ILE A 213 5.59 16.10 35.52
C ILE A 213 5.58 15.75 34.02
N ARG A 214 5.71 14.47 33.67
CA ARG A 214 5.81 14.01 32.27
C ARG A 214 4.46 13.99 31.53
N TRP A 215 3.39 13.58 32.20
CA TRP A 215 2.12 13.34 31.54
C TRP A 215 1.55 14.53 30.77
N PRO A 216 1.57 15.78 31.24
CA PRO A 216 1.08 16.92 30.47
C PRO A 216 1.72 17.05 29.10
N PHE A 217 3.04 16.86 29.01
CA PHE A 217 3.79 16.94 27.73
C PHE A 217 3.53 15.74 26.82
N VAL A 218 3.25 14.56 27.38
CA VAL A 218 2.83 13.41 26.57
C VAL A 218 1.46 13.67 25.95
N TYR A 219 0.53 14.23 26.70
CA TYR A 219 -0.77 14.63 26.16
C TYR A 219 -0.67 15.76 25.13
N GLU A 220 0.21 16.72 25.34
CA GLU A 220 0.53 17.76 24.34
C GLU A 220 0.99 17.11 23.02
N GLY A 221 1.95 16.18 23.08
CA GLY A 221 2.43 15.46 21.90
C GLY A 221 1.33 14.63 21.22
N ILE A 222 0.50 13.93 22.00
CA ILE A 222 -0.65 13.18 21.47
C ILE A 222 -1.61 14.12 20.74
N LEU A 223 -1.93 15.27 21.32
CA LEU A 223 -2.83 16.25 20.71
C LEU A 223 -2.24 16.81 19.41
N LEU A 224 -0.96 17.19 19.40
CA LEU A 224 -0.26 17.65 18.19
C LEU A 224 -0.30 16.58 17.10
N GLY A 225 -0.01 15.32 17.43
CA GLY A 225 -0.05 14.21 16.50
C GLY A 225 -1.45 13.92 15.97
N LEU A 226 -2.48 13.93 16.82
CA LEU A 226 -3.88 13.73 16.42
C LEU A 226 -4.40 14.86 15.52
N PHE A 227 -4.13 16.12 15.88
CA PHE A 227 -4.50 17.27 15.05
C PHE A 227 -3.85 17.15 13.66
N SER A 228 -2.56 16.84 13.63
CA SER A 228 -1.85 16.63 12.37
C SER A 228 -2.46 15.49 11.55
N ALA A 229 -2.82 14.37 12.19
CA ALA A 229 -3.41 13.22 11.51
C ALA A 229 -4.79 13.55 10.91
N VAL A 230 -5.65 14.25 11.65
CA VAL A 230 -6.99 14.63 11.16
C VAL A 230 -6.89 15.59 9.98
N ILE A 231 -6.02 16.60 10.06
CA ILE A 231 -5.82 17.57 8.97
C ILE A 231 -5.21 16.86 7.76
N ALA A 232 -4.18 16.03 7.96
CA ALA A 232 -3.53 15.29 6.89
C ALA A 232 -4.50 14.32 6.21
N PHE A 233 -5.34 13.62 6.97
CA PHE A 233 -6.37 12.73 6.41
C PHE A 233 -7.38 13.50 5.55
N GLY A 234 -7.88 14.65 6.02
CA GLY A 234 -8.79 15.48 5.25
C GLY A 234 -8.18 15.99 3.93
N LEU A 235 -6.92 16.46 4.00
CA LEU A 235 -6.19 16.91 2.82
C LEU A 235 -5.87 15.74 1.88
N GLN A 236 -5.55 14.57 2.42
CA GLN A 236 -5.30 13.36 1.63
C GLN A 236 -6.55 12.94 0.86
N TRP A 237 -7.72 13.00 1.49
CA TRP A 237 -8.99 12.72 0.82
C TRP A 237 -9.22 13.66 -0.36
N LEU A 238 -9.05 14.97 -0.15
CA LEU A 238 -9.22 15.97 -1.21
C LEU A 238 -8.21 15.75 -2.36
N LEU A 239 -6.95 15.51 -2.03
CA LEU A 239 -5.90 15.25 -3.01
C LEU A 239 -6.21 13.99 -3.83
N TYR A 240 -6.59 12.91 -3.15
CA TYR A 240 -6.92 11.65 -3.81
C TYR A 240 -8.13 11.77 -4.73
N ALA A 241 -9.18 12.48 -4.29
CA ALA A 241 -10.36 12.73 -5.10
C ALA A 241 -10.02 13.55 -6.36
N ALA A 242 -9.18 14.58 -6.24
CA ALA A 242 -8.74 15.39 -7.37
C ALA A 242 -7.92 14.56 -8.39
N VAL A 243 -7.01 13.71 -7.91
CA VAL A 243 -6.22 12.81 -8.77
C VAL A 243 -7.11 11.78 -9.46
N ALA A 244 -8.04 11.16 -8.71
CA ALA A 244 -8.97 10.17 -9.27
C ALA A 244 -9.87 10.77 -10.36
N GLN A 245 -10.36 12.00 -10.18
CA GLN A 245 -11.10 12.71 -11.23
C GLN A 245 -10.23 13.01 -12.45
N GLY A 246 -9.01 13.50 -12.24
CA GLY A 246 -8.10 13.81 -13.34
C GLY A 246 -7.70 12.58 -14.17
N ILE A 247 -7.59 11.40 -13.55
CA ILE A 247 -7.35 10.13 -14.26
C ILE A 247 -8.61 9.70 -15.02
N GLY A 248 -9.79 9.81 -14.41
CA GLY A 248 -11.06 9.43 -15.04
C GLY A 248 -11.44 10.28 -16.25
N ASP A 249 -11.03 11.55 -16.27
CA ASP A 249 -11.30 12.48 -17.37
C ASP A 249 -10.27 12.37 -18.53
N SER A 250 -9.20 11.57 -18.37
CA SER A 250 -8.14 11.44 -19.36
C SER A 250 -8.33 10.21 -20.24
N ASP A 251 -8.55 10.38 -21.53
CA ASP A 251 -8.65 9.28 -22.52
C ASP A 251 -7.40 8.39 -22.56
N THR A 252 -6.24 8.95 -22.23
CA THR A 252 -4.95 8.22 -22.26
C THR A 252 -4.70 7.34 -21.04
N LEU A 253 -5.37 7.61 -19.91
CA LEU A 253 -5.15 6.93 -18.63
C LEU A 253 -6.29 5.98 -18.25
N GLN A 254 -7.22 5.69 -19.17
CA GLN A 254 -8.38 4.80 -18.92
C GLN A 254 -8.00 3.38 -18.52
N ILE A 255 -6.76 2.95 -18.83
CA ILE A 255 -6.23 1.63 -18.44
C ILE A 255 -5.93 1.57 -16.93
N LEU A 256 -5.73 2.73 -16.27
CA LEU A 256 -5.43 2.77 -14.85
C LEU A 256 -6.73 2.83 -14.04
N THR A 257 -7.01 1.78 -13.29
CA THR A 257 -8.14 1.77 -12.36
C THR A 257 -7.72 2.38 -11.02
N VAL A 258 -8.43 3.43 -10.59
CA VAL A 258 -8.21 4.05 -9.28
C VAL A 258 -9.23 3.49 -8.30
N VAL A 259 -8.78 2.83 -7.24
CA VAL A 259 -9.67 2.28 -6.21
C VAL A 259 -10.47 3.41 -5.56
N PRO A 260 -11.81 3.35 -5.51
CA PRO A 260 -12.62 4.40 -4.88
C PRO A 260 -12.21 4.62 -3.42
N PHE A 261 -11.93 5.87 -3.02
CA PHE A 261 -11.48 6.19 -1.66
C PHE A 261 -12.45 5.70 -0.58
N LEU A 262 -13.75 5.66 -0.88
CA LEU A 262 -14.80 5.12 -0.01
C LEU A 262 -14.61 3.65 0.37
N LYS A 263 -13.83 2.88 -0.38
CA LYS A 263 -13.51 1.48 -0.04
C LYS A 263 -12.33 1.36 0.92
N ILE A 264 -11.46 2.37 0.95
CA ILE A 264 -10.18 2.33 1.68
C ILE A 264 -10.07 3.39 2.78
N TRP A 265 -11.09 4.22 3.01
CA TRP A 265 -11.03 5.33 3.97
C TRP A 265 -10.82 4.85 5.41
N GLU A 266 -11.44 3.72 5.82
CA GLU A 266 -11.31 3.19 7.18
C GLU A 266 -9.88 2.79 7.53
N PRO A 267 -9.20 1.89 6.76
CA PRO A 267 -7.81 1.56 7.03
C PRO A 267 -6.89 2.77 6.91
N VAL A 268 -7.13 3.68 5.96
CA VAL A 268 -6.33 4.91 5.83
C VAL A 268 -6.48 5.79 7.06
N ALA A 269 -7.71 6.03 7.55
CA ALA A 269 -7.96 6.80 8.77
C ALA A 269 -7.27 6.18 10.00
N LEU A 270 -7.36 4.85 10.16
CA LEU A 270 -6.70 4.14 11.26
C LEU A 270 -5.17 4.28 11.20
N VAL A 271 -4.58 4.17 10.02
CA VAL A 271 -3.13 4.35 9.84
C VAL A 271 -2.73 5.78 10.19
N PHE A 272 -3.42 6.80 9.68
CA PHE A 272 -3.12 8.20 9.97
C PHE A 272 -3.21 8.52 11.47
N LEU A 273 -4.29 8.08 12.12
CA LEU A 273 -4.46 8.26 13.57
C LEU A 273 -3.40 7.48 14.37
N GLY A 274 -3.14 6.24 14.00
CA GLY A 274 -2.13 5.39 14.65
C GLY A 274 -0.74 5.99 14.55
N VAL A 275 -0.33 6.42 13.35
CA VAL A 275 0.96 7.07 13.12
C VAL A 275 1.04 8.41 13.81
N GLY A 276 -0.02 9.23 13.78
CA GLY A 276 -0.08 10.51 14.51
C GLY A 276 0.14 10.34 16.01
N ILE A 277 -0.54 9.36 16.62
CA ILE A 277 -0.34 9.02 18.04
C ILE A 277 1.08 8.53 18.30
N LEU A 278 1.61 7.64 17.47
CA LEU A 278 2.95 7.08 17.61
C LEU A 278 4.01 8.17 17.54
N VAL A 279 3.91 9.09 16.57
CA VAL A 279 4.80 10.23 16.41
C VAL A 279 4.67 11.19 17.59
N GLY A 280 3.44 11.49 18.04
CA GLY A 280 3.17 12.35 19.18
C GLY A 280 3.75 11.83 20.49
N VAL A 281 3.49 10.54 20.78
CA VAL A 281 4.01 9.87 21.98
C VAL A 281 5.52 9.69 21.89
N GLY A 282 6.03 9.22 20.76
CA GLY A 282 7.46 9.01 20.51
C GLY A 282 8.27 10.30 20.65
N GLY A 283 7.79 11.39 20.04
CA GLY A 283 8.40 12.71 20.12
C GLY A 283 8.42 13.25 21.55
N SER A 284 7.30 13.18 22.28
CA SER A 284 7.21 13.66 23.65
C SER A 284 8.09 12.86 24.62
N LEU A 285 8.07 11.53 24.53
CA LEU A 285 8.93 10.69 25.38
C LEU A 285 10.42 10.95 25.15
N THR A 286 10.80 11.15 23.89
CA THR A 286 12.20 11.46 23.51
C THR A 286 12.62 12.81 24.03
N ALA A 287 11.72 13.82 23.97
CA ALA A 287 11.97 15.18 24.46
C ALA A 287 12.25 15.20 25.97
N ILE A 288 11.37 14.55 26.74
CA ILE A 288 11.37 14.69 28.21
C ILE A 288 12.44 13.82 28.88
N ARG A 289 12.84 12.72 28.24
CA ARG A 289 13.84 11.79 28.80
C ARG A 289 15.14 12.51 29.20
N LYS A 290 15.52 13.54 28.44
CA LYS A 290 16.74 14.31 28.68
C LYS A 290 16.62 15.31 29.86
N PHE A 291 15.41 15.77 30.18
CA PHE A 291 15.18 16.79 31.25
C PHE A 291 15.00 16.20 32.65
N LEU A 292 14.76 14.90 32.77
CA LEU A 292 14.53 14.27 34.07
C LEU A 292 15.78 13.60 34.66
N HIS A 293 16.88 13.59 33.93
CA HIS A 293 18.18 13.03 34.37
C HIS A 293 19.09 14.10 35.04
N VAL A 294 18.50 15.20 35.53
CA VAL A 294 19.20 16.21 36.37
C VAL A 294 18.78 16.03 37.81
#